data_f2fc52ef4e682c0fe64a6605857d75a5
#
_entry.id   f2fc52ef4e682c0fe64a6605857d75a5
#
_cell.length_a   1.000
_cell.length_b   1.000
_cell.length_c   1.000
_cell.angle_alpha   90.00
_cell.angle_beta   90.00
_cell.angle_gamma   90.00
#
_symmetry.space_group_name_H-M   'P 1'
#
loop_
_entity.id
_entity.type
_entity.pdbx_description
1 polymer ?
#
loop_
_entity_poly.entity_id
_entity_poly.type
_entity_poly.pdbx_seq_one_letter_code
_entity_poly.pdbx_strand_id
1 'polypeptide(L)'
;MSEPQRLISIKAALQEKRTPLYEKIVRWTWRLLIGGMIGVAILFVAMNFTAIPSFRELEDPASAVASEVLAGDNTVLGRYFIENRVPVAYEDLSPHLVNALISTEDVRFRNHCGIDARAVGRVVFRTVLMADQSSGGGSTITQQLAKMLYSDRDFKGMNKIEKTFKLVYMKLREWITAVKLERSYTKEEIIAMYLNQFNFINNAYGIHAAAEVYFGKTPETLTVQEAAVLIGMLQNPSYFNPNRFPDRTIRRRWIVLAQMRNNEVLTEAQFDSLKVLPLDMSRFKKVNFTDDKAPYLCSELKKDLYKILNEPESRRPDGSKYDIYKDGLKIYTTIDPVYQQYAEAAM
;
A
#
# COMPACT_ATOMS: atom_id res chain seq x y z
N MET A 1 30.36 -35.33 49.35
CA MET A 1 28.93 -35.04 49.13
C MET A 1 28.54 -35.65 47.78
N SER A 2 27.60 -36.55 47.75
CA SER A 2 27.07 -37.14 46.52
C SER A 2 26.33 -36.09 45.72
N GLU A 3 26.30 -36.22 44.40
CA GLU A 3 25.65 -35.30 43.47
C GLU A 3 24.20 -34.95 43.83
N PRO A 4 23.36 -35.90 44.34
CA PRO A 4 22.02 -35.58 44.84
C PRO A 4 21.99 -34.64 46.04
N GLN A 5 22.97 -34.73 46.97
CA GLN A 5 23.06 -33.82 48.13
C GLN A 5 23.47 -32.39 47.72
N ARG A 6 24.27 -32.22 46.67
CA ARG A 6 24.60 -30.91 46.08
C ARG A 6 23.37 -30.26 45.43
N LEU A 7 22.57 -31.03 44.67
CA LEU A 7 21.36 -30.52 44.05
C LEU A 7 20.28 -30.12 45.06
N ILE A 8 20.17 -30.85 46.18
CA ILE A 8 19.25 -30.50 47.28
C ILE A 8 19.73 -29.21 47.98
N SER A 9 21.02 -29.07 48.26
CA SER A 9 21.56 -27.86 48.86
C SER A 9 21.45 -26.63 47.98
N ILE A 10 21.62 -26.75 46.67
CA ILE A 10 21.41 -25.65 45.70
C ILE A 10 19.94 -25.26 45.61
N LYS A 11 19.03 -26.24 45.59
CA LYS A 11 17.58 -25.97 45.62
C LYS A 11 17.16 -25.27 46.92
N ALA A 12 17.68 -25.69 48.09
CA ALA A 12 17.40 -25.06 49.37
C ALA A 12 17.94 -23.61 49.40
N ALA A 13 19.17 -23.40 48.97
CA ALA A 13 19.79 -22.06 48.92
C ALA A 13 19.07 -21.12 47.91
N LEU A 14 18.51 -21.64 46.81
CA LEU A 14 17.69 -20.86 45.90
C LEU A 14 16.30 -20.54 46.47
N GLN A 15 15.76 -21.39 47.32
CA GLN A 15 14.47 -21.18 47.98
C GLN A 15 14.58 -20.15 49.13
N GLU A 16 15.69 -20.17 49.87
CA GLU A 16 15.96 -19.25 51.00
C GLU A 16 16.16 -17.78 50.54
N LYS A 17 16.56 -17.55 49.28
CA LYS A 17 16.72 -16.21 48.69
C LYS A 17 15.44 -15.61 48.11
N ARG A 18 14.35 -16.34 48.04
CA ARG A 18 13.09 -15.84 47.48
C ARG A 18 12.29 -15.11 48.56
N THR A 19 12.40 -13.78 48.58
CA THR A 19 11.54 -12.97 49.45
C THR A 19 10.08 -13.10 49.00
N PRO A 20 9.10 -13.07 49.91
CA PRO A 20 7.67 -13.16 49.60
C PRO A 20 7.21 -12.04 48.64
N LEU A 21 7.93 -10.93 48.59
CA LEU A 21 7.73 -9.85 47.66
C LEU A 21 8.07 -10.26 46.20
N TYR A 22 9.20 -10.95 46.01
CA TYR A 22 9.62 -11.44 44.69
C TYR A 22 8.60 -12.41 44.08
N GLU A 23 8.08 -13.35 44.85
CA GLU A 23 7.06 -14.29 44.39
C GLU A 23 5.74 -13.60 44.03
N LYS A 24 5.35 -12.57 44.79
CA LYS A 24 4.20 -11.74 44.46
C LYS A 24 4.41 -11.00 43.14
N ILE A 25 5.55 -10.36 42.96
CA ILE A 25 5.89 -9.65 41.71
C ILE A 25 5.83 -10.62 40.53
N VAL A 26 6.50 -11.77 40.59
CA VAL A 26 6.52 -12.76 39.54
C VAL A 26 5.11 -13.27 39.20
N ARG A 27 4.30 -13.59 40.22
CA ARG A 27 2.88 -14.01 40.01
C ARG A 27 2.04 -12.93 39.37
N TRP A 28 2.19 -11.67 39.78
CA TRP A 28 1.47 -10.55 39.15
C TRP A 28 1.93 -10.29 37.72
N THR A 29 3.22 -10.38 37.45
CA THR A 29 3.80 -10.25 36.10
C THR A 29 3.21 -11.32 35.17
N TRP A 30 3.19 -12.59 35.61
CA TRP A 30 2.56 -13.67 34.82
C TRP A 30 1.05 -13.48 34.63
N ARG A 31 0.33 -13.03 35.66
CA ARG A 31 -1.12 -12.74 35.53
C ARG A 31 -1.39 -11.63 34.55
N LEU A 32 -0.60 -10.55 34.58
CA LEU A 32 -0.69 -9.45 33.62
C LEU A 32 -0.38 -9.91 32.19
N LEU A 33 0.66 -10.71 32.02
CA LEU A 33 1.06 -11.25 30.73
C LEU A 33 -0.01 -12.18 30.15
N ILE A 34 -0.48 -13.14 30.93
CA ILE A 34 -1.54 -14.08 30.51
C ILE A 34 -2.85 -13.33 30.28
N GLY A 35 -3.24 -12.43 31.19
CA GLY A 35 -4.42 -11.59 31.03
C GLY A 35 -4.36 -10.71 29.80
N GLY A 36 -3.21 -10.13 29.50
CA GLY A 36 -2.96 -9.36 28.29
C GLY A 36 -3.09 -10.23 27.03
N MET A 37 -2.50 -11.43 27.01
CA MET A 37 -2.64 -12.37 25.89
C MET A 37 -4.09 -12.79 25.67
N ILE A 38 -4.83 -13.11 26.74
CA ILE A 38 -6.27 -13.46 26.68
C ILE A 38 -7.08 -12.25 26.16
N GLY A 39 -6.79 -11.04 26.66
CA GLY A 39 -7.43 -9.82 26.20
C GLY A 39 -7.22 -9.56 24.71
N VAL A 40 -6.00 -9.75 24.22
CA VAL A 40 -5.68 -9.65 22.77
C VAL A 40 -6.42 -10.72 21.98
N ALA A 41 -6.47 -11.97 22.47
CA ALA A 41 -7.19 -13.06 21.81
C ALA A 41 -8.70 -12.78 21.73
N ILE A 42 -9.32 -12.32 22.83
CA ILE A 42 -10.75 -11.93 22.86
C ILE A 42 -11.00 -10.78 21.89
N LEU A 43 -10.14 -9.76 21.88
CA LEU A 43 -10.24 -8.63 20.97
C LEU A 43 -10.16 -9.10 19.52
N PHE A 44 -9.24 -10.01 19.21
CA PHE A 44 -9.08 -10.60 17.87
C PHE A 44 -10.32 -11.37 17.43
N VAL A 45 -10.94 -12.16 18.34
CA VAL A 45 -12.18 -12.87 18.09
C VAL A 45 -13.34 -11.90 17.91
N ALA A 46 -13.48 -10.91 18.79
CA ALA A 46 -14.54 -9.89 18.71
C ALA A 46 -14.47 -9.10 17.39
N MET A 47 -13.27 -8.74 16.95
CA MET A 47 -13.07 -8.03 15.69
C MET A 47 -13.41 -8.86 14.44
N ASN A 48 -13.40 -10.20 14.52
CA ASN A 48 -13.87 -11.06 13.43
C ASN A 48 -15.38 -10.93 13.17
N PHE A 49 -16.14 -10.53 14.20
CA PHE A 49 -17.59 -10.31 14.11
C PHE A 49 -17.97 -8.85 13.82
N THR A 50 -17.01 -7.91 13.87
CA THR A 50 -17.26 -6.52 13.50
C THR A 50 -16.99 -6.31 12.01
N ALA A 51 -17.49 -5.20 11.44
CA ALA A 51 -17.45 -4.83 10.03
C ALA A 51 -16.06 -4.89 9.38
N ILE A 52 -15.54 -6.09 9.21
CA ILE A 52 -14.44 -6.36 8.29
C ILE A 52 -15.08 -6.49 6.92
N PRO A 53 -14.54 -5.81 5.89
CA PRO A 53 -15.09 -5.83 4.54
C PRO A 53 -15.46 -7.24 4.10
N SER A 54 -16.63 -7.39 3.51
CA SER A 54 -17.08 -8.66 2.95
C SER A 54 -16.13 -9.08 1.81
N PHE A 55 -16.07 -10.38 1.49
CA PHE A 55 -15.31 -10.87 0.33
C PHE A 55 -15.71 -10.15 -0.96
N ARG A 56 -17.00 -9.80 -1.14
CA ARG A 56 -17.47 -9.01 -2.29
C ARG A 56 -16.82 -7.62 -2.39
N GLU A 57 -16.58 -6.96 -1.26
CA GLU A 57 -15.87 -5.68 -1.24
C GLU A 57 -14.37 -5.83 -1.47
N LEU A 58 -13.82 -7.04 -1.26
CA LEU A 58 -12.43 -7.39 -1.58
C LEU A 58 -12.25 -7.77 -3.06
N GLU A 59 -13.24 -8.46 -3.64
CA GLU A 59 -13.26 -8.87 -5.05
C GLU A 59 -13.57 -7.72 -6.00
N ASP A 60 -14.37 -6.77 -5.52
CA ASP A 60 -14.68 -5.53 -6.21
C ASP A 60 -14.30 -4.36 -5.28
N PRO A 61 -13.02 -4.06 -5.09
CA PRO A 61 -12.63 -2.75 -4.58
C PRO A 61 -13.17 -1.81 -5.64
N ALA A 62 -14.27 -1.10 -5.33
CA ALA A 62 -14.97 -0.21 -6.25
C ALA A 62 -13.94 0.49 -7.13
N SER A 63 -13.55 -0.19 -8.19
CA SER A 63 -12.56 0.31 -9.15
C SER A 63 -13.28 1.46 -9.81
N ALA A 64 -12.89 2.67 -9.42
CA ALA A 64 -13.41 3.88 -10.01
C ALA A 64 -13.19 3.75 -11.51
N VAL A 65 -14.25 3.44 -12.24
CA VAL A 65 -14.23 3.34 -13.70
C VAL A 65 -14.33 4.76 -14.20
N ALA A 66 -13.38 5.17 -15.04
CA ALA A 66 -13.39 6.46 -15.67
C ALA A 66 -14.68 6.67 -16.46
N SER A 67 -15.33 7.81 -16.29
CA SER A 67 -16.44 8.19 -17.17
C SER A 67 -15.89 8.82 -18.45
N GLU A 68 -16.50 8.49 -19.60
CA GLU A 68 -16.06 8.95 -20.91
C GLU A 68 -17.00 9.99 -21.48
N VAL A 69 -16.43 11.07 -22.04
CA VAL A 69 -17.16 12.05 -22.84
C VAL A 69 -16.98 11.68 -24.31
N LEU A 70 -18.08 11.41 -24.97
CA LEU A 70 -18.13 10.91 -26.35
C LEU A 70 -18.67 12.00 -27.28
N ALA A 71 -18.02 12.19 -28.42
CA ALA A 71 -18.50 13.01 -29.53
C ALA A 71 -19.71 12.37 -30.23
N GLY A 72 -20.31 13.06 -31.20
CA GLY A 72 -21.43 12.56 -31.99
C GLY A 72 -21.12 11.31 -32.81
N ASP A 73 -19.86 11.06 -33.12
CA ASP A 73 -19.36 9.86 -33.80
C ASP A 73 -18.81 8.78 -32.85
N ASN A 74 -19.02 8.92 -31.54
CA ASN A 74 -18.47 8.09 -30.44
C ASN A 74 -16.95 8.20 -30.25
N THR A 75 -16.27 9.16 -30.85
CA THR A 75 -14.88 9.45 -30.56
C THR A 75 -14.77 9.97 -29.09
N VAL A 76 -13.82 9.48 -28.32
CA VAL A 76 -13.57 9.96 -26.97
C VAL A 76 -12.96 11.35 -27.03
N LEU A 77 -13.67 12.35 -26.48
CA LEU A 77 -13.24 13.74 -26.35
C LEU A 77 -12.45 13.95 -25.07
N GLY A 78 -12.82 13.23 -24.00
CA GLY A 78 -12.14 13.30 -22.71
C GLY A 78 -12.70 12.31 -21.71
N ARG A 79 -12.05 12.24 -20.55
CA ARG A 79 -12.40 11.30 -19.48
C ARG A 79 -12.44 11.99 -18.12
N TYR A 80 -13.43 11.61 -17.30
CA TYR A 80 -13.43 11.97 -15.89
C TYR A 80 -13.01 10.75 -15.10
N PHE A 81 -11.88 10.85 -14.44
CA PHE A 81 -11.37 9.81 -13.55
C PHE A 81 -10.69 10.45 -12.33
N ILE A 82 -10.85 9.83 -11.17
CA ILE A 82 -10.07 10.21 -9.99
C ILE A 82 -8.67 9.67 -10.11
N GLU A 83 -8.57 8.47 -10.70
CA GLU A 83 -7.35 7.67 -10.73
C GLU A 83 -7.23 6.98 -12.09
N ASN A 84 -6.14 7.25 -12.81
CA ASN A 84 -5.81 6.53 -14.04
C ASN A 84 -5.27 5.14 -13.66
N ARG A 85 -6.17 4.20 -13.35
CA ARG A 85 -5.80 2.83 -12.98
C ARG A 85 -6.04 1.89 -14.15
N VAL A 86 -4.97 1.30 -14.65
CA VAL A 86 -5.01 0.14 -15.52
C VAL A 86 -4.51 -1.04 -14.69
N PRO A 87 -5.38 -1.97 -14.27
CA PRO A 87 -4.94 -3.11 -13.48
C PRO A 87 -4.02 -4.00 -14.32
N VAL A 88 -2.95 -4.47 -13.70
CA VAL A 88 -1.94 -5.35 -14.30
C VAL A 88 -2.02 -6.69 -13.60
N ALA A 89 -2.03 -7.78 -14.36
CA ALA A 89 -1.91 -9.13 -13.82
C ALA A 89 -0.45 -9.39 -13.37
N TYR A 90 -0.24 -10.40 -12.53
CA TYR A 90 1.10 -10.72 -12.04
C TYR A 90 2.05 -11.11 -13.18
N GLU A 91 1.55 -11.80 -14.17
CA GLU A 91 2.28 -12.28 -15.35
C GLU A 91 2.85 -11.13 -16.19
N ASP A 92 2.19 -9.97 -16.15
CA ASP A 92 2.59 -8.75 -16.87
C ASP A 92 3.54 -7.86 -16.05
N LEU A 93 3.99 -8.33 -14.88
CA LEU A 93 4.97 -7.63 -14.05
C LEU A 93 6.40 -8.09 -14.39
N SER A 94 7.31 -7.13 -14.53
CA SER A 94 8.73 -7.45 -14.63
C SER A 94 9.20 -8.28 -13.43
N PRO A 95 9.94 -9.39 -13.63
CA PRO A 95 10.58 -10.12 -12.53
C PRO A 95 11.49 -9.22 -11.67
N HIS A 96 12.09 -8.20 -12.26
CA HIS A 96 12.92 -7.23 -11.54
C HIS A 96 12.11 -6.41 -10.55
N LEU A 97 10.89 -6.03 -10.93
CA LEU A 97 9.97 -5.28 -10.07
C LEU A 97 9.51 -6.12 -8.86
N VAL A 98 9.10 -7.36 -9.11
CA VAL A 98 8.66 -8.30 -8.07
C VAL A 98 9.80 -8.59 -7.09
N ASN A 99 10.99 -8.87 -7.61
CA ASN A 99 12.17 -9.16 -6.81
C ASN A 99 12.61 -7.93 -5.99
N ALA A 100 12.58 -6.72 -6.56
CA ALA A 100 12.87 -5.50 -5.84
C ALA A 100 11.87 -5.24 -4.70
N LEU A 101 10.57 -5.47 -4.94
CA LEU A 101 9.52 -5.35 -3.94
C LEU A 101 9.74 -6.29 -2.76
N ILE A 102 9.87 -7.59 -3.05
CA ILE A 102 10.05 -8.63 -2.01
C ILE A 102 11.32 -8.36 -1.22
N SER A 103 12.43 -8.05 -1.90
CA SER A 103 13.72 -7.80 -1.26
C SER A 103 13.71 -6.56 -0.36
N THR A 104 12.88 -5.57 -0.66
CA THR A 104 12.87 -4.29 0.07
C THR A 104 11.85 -4.26 1.17
N GLU A 105 10.64 -4.72 0.91
CA GLU A 105 9.50 -4.57 1.81
C GLU A 105 9.26 -5.81 2.68
N ASP A 106 9.49 -7.03 2.14
CA ASP A 106 9.12 -8.26 2.83
C ASP A 106 9.88 -9.49 2.32
N VAL A 107 11.12 -9.63 2.74
CA VAL A 107 12.03 -10.72 2.28
C VAL A 107 11.43 -12.11 2.46
N ARG A 108 10.58 -12.29 3.48
CA ARG A 108 9.95 -13.57 3.79
C ARG A 108 8.51 -13.67 3.34
N PHE A 109 8.09 -12.83 2.40
CA PHE A 109 6.73 -12.75 1.91
C PHE A 109 6.13 -14.12 1.56
N ARG A 110 6.92 -15.00 0.92
CA ARG A 110 6.49 -16.35 0.53
C ARG A 110 6.36 -17.34 1.70
N ASN A 111 6.84 -16.96 2.91
CA ASN A 111 7.00 -17.88 4.04
C ASN A 111 6.06 -17.59 5.22
N HIS A 112 5.13 -16.67 5.09
CA HIS A 112 4.15 -16.34 6.14
C HIS A 112 2.75 -16.14 5.56
N CYS A 113 1.73 -16.16 6.42
CA CYS A 113 0.32 -15.98 6.06
C CYS A 113 -0.18 -14.58 6.48
N GLY A 114 0.38 -13.53 5.88
CA GLY A 114 -0.03 -12.13 6.11
C GLY A 114 0.65 -11.44 7.29
N ILE A 115 1.12 -12.17 8.29
CA ILE A 115 1.85 -11.63 9.44
C ILE A 115 3.18 -12.38 9.57
N ASP A 116 4.28 -11.65 9.56
CA ASP A 116 5.60 -12.20 9.84
C ASP A 116 5.91 -12.10 11.34
N ALA A 117 5.64 -13.19 12.07
CA ALA A 117 5.86 -13.26 13.52
C ALA A 117 7.33 -12.99 13.93
N ARG A 118 8.30 -13.38 13.09
CA ARG A 118 9.72 -13.12 13.35
C ARG A 118 10.08 -11.64 13.19
N ALA A 119 9.49 -10.96 12.18
CA ALA A 119 9.67 -9.52 12.00
C ALA A 119 9.03 -8.75 13.17
N VAL A 120 7.81 -9.11 13.56
CA VAL A 120 7.13 -8.52 14.73
C VAL A 120 7.96 -8.73 16.00
N GLY A 121 8.42 -9.95 16.26
CA GLY A 121 9.28 -10.26 17.42
C GLY A 121 10.56 -9.42 17.42
N ARG A 122 11.23 -9.27 16.28
CA ARG A 122 12.44 -8.45 16.13
C ARG A 122 12.16 -6.97 16.44
N VAL A 123 11.06 -6.42 15.92
CA VAL A 123 10.68 -5.01 16.15
C VAL A 123 10.37 -4.80 17.63
N VAL A 124 9.56 -5.66 18.26
CA VAL A 124 9.24 -5.59 19.69
C VAL A 124 10.52 -5.66 20.53
N PHE A 125 11.40 -6.60 20.25
CA PHE A 125 12.68 -6.75 20.96
C PHE A 125 13.53 -5.49 20.85
N ARG A 126 13.73 -4.94 19.65
CA ARG A 126 14.54 -3.72 19.44
C ARG A 126 13.92 -2.49 20.07
N THR A 127 12.60 -2.31 19.88
CA THR A 127 11.91 -1.11 20.39
C THR A 127 11.80 -1.11 21.92
N VAL A 128 11.49 -2.28 22.53
CA VAL A 128 11.26 -2.38 23.99
C VAL A 128 12.56 -2.54 24.76
N LEU A 129 13.51 -3.38 24.27
CA LEU A 129 14.73 -3.70 25.00
C LEU A 129 15.93 -2.82 24.62
N MET A 130 16.00 -2.35 23.38
CA MET A 130 17.12 -1.54 22.90
C MET A 130 16.76 -0.05 22.73
N ALA A 131 15.51 0.34 23.00
CA ALA A 131 14.99 1.70 22.79
C ALA A 131 15.27 2.26 21.38
N ASP A 132 15.50 1.37 20.40
CA ASP A 132 15.81 1.73 19.02
C ASP A 132 14.51 1.94 18.23
N GLN A 133 14.14 3.21 18.07
CA GLN A 133 12.97 3.60 17.27
C GLN A 133 13.24 3.57 15.76
N SER A 134 14.47 3.35 15.32
CA SER A 134 14.87 3.34 13.92
C SER A 134 14.64 1.99 13.22
N SER A 135 14.26 0.95 13.96
CA SER A 135 14.01 -0.38 13.43
C SER A 135 12.72 -0.43 12.61
N GLY A 136 12.75 0.19 11.41
CA GLY A 136 11.70 0.09 10.42
C GLY A 136 11.51 -1.34 9.88
N GLY A 137 10.36 -1.61 9.24
CA GLY A 137 10.15 -2.83 8.45
C GLY A 137 9.57 -4.03 9.23
N GLY A 138 8.57 -3.78 10.09
CA GLY A 138 7.81 -4.87 10.73
C GLY A 138 6.47 -5.19 10.05
N SER A 139 6.02 -4.42 9.06
CA SER A 139 4.77 -4.66 8.34
C SER A 139 5.03 -5.40 7.03
N THR A 140 4.25 -6.44 6.76
CA THR A 140 4.31 -7.23 5.53
C THR A 140 3.67 -6.50 4.36
N ILE A 141 3.93 -6.94 3.12
CA ILE A 141 3.27 -6.45 1.90
C ILE A 141 1.74 -6.57 2.05
N THR A 142 1.23 -7.70 2.54
CA THR A 142 -0.20 -7.93 2.74
C THR A 142 -0.80 -6.99 3.78
N GLN A 143 -0.09 -6.66 4.86
CA GLN A 143 -0.54 -5.66 5.83
C GLN A 143 -0.55 -4.25 5.24
N GLN A 144 0.42 -3.91 4.40
CA GLN A 144 0.44 -2.64 3.69
C GLN A 144 -0.73 -2.53 2.69
N LEU A 145 -1.04 -3.62 1.95
CA LEU A 145 -2.22 -3.70 1.09
C LEU A 145 -3.51 -3.51 1.89
N ALA A 146 -3.68 -4.26 2.99
CA ALA A 146 -4.83 -4.12 3.89
C ALA A 146 -5.02 -2.69 4.39
N LYS A 147 -3.92 -2.01 4.70
CA LYS A 147 -3.92 -0.60 5.09
C LYS A 147 -4.36 0.31 3.94
N MET A 148 -3.92 0.10 2.71
CA MET A 148 -4.32 0.91 1.55
C MET A 148 -5.81 0.75 1.23
N LEU A 149 -6.34 -0.46 1.36
CA LEU A 149 -7.73 -0.77 1.02
C LEU A 149 -8.73 -0.26 2.08
N TYR A 150 -8.36 -0.29 3.39
CA TYR A 150 -9.34 -0.18 4.47
C TYR A 150 -8.99 0.80 5.59
N SER A 151 -7.95 1.63 5.44
CA SER A 151 -7.50 2.51 6.53
C SER A 151 -8.14 3.89 6.43
N ASP A 152 -9.18 4.14 7.22
CA ASP A 152 -9.67 5.49 7.47
C ASP A 152 -8.83 6.18 8.56
N ARG A 153 -8.01 7.14 8.15
CA ARG A 153 -7.07 7.88 9.02
C ARG A 153 -7.56 9.25 9.42
N ASP A 154 -8.86 9.44 9.59
CA ASP A 154 -9.35 10.68 10.16
C ASP A 154 -9.13 10.71 11.69
N PHE A 155 -8.26 11.62 12.13
CA PHE A 155 -7.91 11.84 13.54
C PHE A 155 -8.38 13.21 14.03
N LYS A 156 -9.23 13.91 13.27
CA LYS A 156 -9.72 15.24 13.64
C LYS A 156 -10.51 15.17 14.94
N GLY A 157 -10.20 16.11 15.84
CA GLY A 157 -10.90 16.25 17.12
C GLY A 157 -10.53 15.22 18.21
N MET A 158 -9.64 14.25 17.92
CA MET A 158 -9.27 13.22 18.90
C MET A 158 -8.15 13.67 19.83
N ASN A 159 -8.32 13.39 21.12
CA ASN A 159 -7.25 13.56 22.11
C ASN A 159 -6.13 12.49 21.93
N LYS A 160 -4.99 12.66 22.64
CA LYS A 160 -3.82 11.78 22.51
C LYS A 160 -4.13 10.32 22.86
N ILE A 161 -4.97 10.09 23.85
CA ILE A 161 -5.34 8.73 24.31
C ILE A 161 -6.24 8.05 23.29
N GLU A 162 -7.29 8.73 22.83
CA GLU A 162 -8.20 8.23 21.77
C GLU A 162 -7.45 7.91 20.48
N LYS A 163 -6.52 8.80 20.08
CA LYS A 163 -5.66 8.57 18.91
C LYS A 163 -4.83 7.30 19.07
N THR A 164 -4.27 7.06 20.25
CA THR A 164 -3.48 5.83 20.53
C THR A 164 -4.36 4.60 20.43
N PHE A 165 -5.54 4.60 21.04
CA PHE A 165 -6.48 3.48 20.94
C PHE A 165 -6.91 3.23 19.49
N LYS A 166 -7.24 4.29 18.74
CA LYS A 166 -7.60 4.17 17.31
C LYS A 166 -6.43 3.57 16.49
N LEU A 167 -5.19 3.99 16.72
CA LEU A 167 -4.03 3.43 16.03
C LEU A 167 -3.83 1.93 16.32
N VAL A 168 -3.99 1.51 17.58
CA VAL A 168 -3.92 0.08 17.96
C VAL A 168 -5.05 -0.70 17.28
N TYR A 169 -6.29 -0.20 17.35
CA TYR A 169 -7.44 -0.80 16.68
C TYR A 169 -7.21 -0.96 15.17
N MET A 170 -6.76 0.10 14.50
CA MET A 170 -6.43 0.07 13.08
C MET A 170 -5.36 -0.97 12.77
N LYS A 171 -4.32 -1.07 13.60
CA LYS A 171 -3.25 -2.06 13.41
C LYS A 171 -3.75 -3.50 13.54
N LEU A 172 -4.62 -3.77 14.50
CA LEU A 172 -5.26 -5.08 14.64
C LEU A 172 -6.17 -5.40 13.44
N ARG A 173 -6.93 -4.42 12.97
CA ARG A 173 -7.75 -4.54 11.75
C ARG A 173 -6.90 -4.86 10.52
N GLU A 174 -5.77 -4.15 10.33
CA GLU A 174 -4.81 -4.47 9.28
C GLU A 174 -4.33 -5.93 9.34
N TRP A 175 -4.02 -6.44 10.53
CA TRP A 175 -3.56 -7.81 10.71
C TRP A 175 -4.63 -8.84 10.34
N ILE A 176 -5.86 -8.65 10.81
CA ILE A 176 -6.98 -9.55 10.51
C ILE A 176 -7.27 -9.55 9.01
N THR A 177 -7.31 -8.35 8.40
CA THR A 177 -7.53 -8.22 6.95
C THR A 177 -6.40 -8.88 6.16
N ALA A 178 -5.15 -8.71 6.58
CA ALA A 178 -4.00 -9.36 5.93
C ALA A 178 -4.11 -10.89 5.95
N VAL A 179 -4.50 -11.48 7.09
CA VAL A 179 -4.71 -12.94 7.18
C VAL A 179 -5.88 -13.39 6.29
N LYS A 180 -6.94 -12.59 6.18
CA LYS A 180 -8.07 -12.90 5.28
C LYS A 180 -7.65 -12.83 3.82
N LEU A 181 -6.92 -11.79 3.42
CA LEU A 181 -6.38 -11.68 2.06
C LEU A 181 -5.53 -12.91 1.69
N GLU A 182 -4.63 -13.33 2.55
CA GLU A 182 -3.78 -14.50 2.32
C GLU A 182 -4.53 -15.86 2.28
N ARG A 183 -5.74 -15.90 2.81
CA ARG A 183 -6.60 -17.08 2.69
C ARG A 183 -7.40 -17.11 1.39
N SER A 184 -7.60 -15.95 0.77
CA SER A 184 -8.49 -15.77 -0.38
C SER A 184 -7.73 -15.61 -1.68
N TYR A 185 -6.51 -15.10 -1.63
CA TYR A 185 -5.68 -14.76 -2.78
C TYR A 185 -4.32 -15.42 -2.70
N THR A 186 -3.78 -15.77 -3.84
CA THR A 186 -2.39 -16.26 -3.97
C THR A 186 -1.38 -15.15 -3.67
N LYS A 187 -0.13 -15.51 -3.45
CA LYS A 187 0.95 -14.55 -3.26
C LYS A 187 1.15 -13.64 -4.47
N GLU A 188 0.97 -14.20 -5.64
CA GLU A 188 1.07 -13.53 -6.94
C GLU A 188 -0.03 -12.47 -7.08
N GLU A 189 -1.27 -12.84 -6.80
CA GLU A 189 -2.41 -11.91 -6.81
C GLU A 189 -2.23 -10.78 -5.78
N ILE A 190 -1.74 -11.07 -4.58
CA ILE A 190 -1.49 -10.06 -3.55
C ILE A 190 -0.42 -9.05 -4.00
N ILE A 191 0.65 -9.50 -4.67
CA ILE A 191 1.66 -8.61 -5.26
C ILE A 191 1.03 -7.70 -6.33
N ALA A 192 0.26 -8.28 -7.25
CA ALA A 192 -0.43 -7.52 -8.29
C ALA A 192 -1.39 -6.49 -7.69
N MET A 193 -2.24 -6.89 -6.74
CA MET A 193 -3.15 -5.99 -6.02
C MET A 193 -2.40 -4.86 -5.32
N TYR A 194 -1.29 -5.15 -4.65
CA TYR A 194 -0.48 -4.16 -3.95
C TYR A 194 0.07 -3.10 -4.92
N LEU A 195 0.68 -3.52 -6.00
CA LEU A 195 1.26 -2.65 -7.01
C LEU A 195 0.20 -1.86 -7.78
N ASN A 196 -0.97 -2.44 -8.03
CA ASN A 196 -2.10 -1.77 -8.66
C ASN A 196 -2.76 -0.73 -7.74
N GLN A 197 -2.71 -0.93 -6.42
CA GLN A 197 -3.37 -0.05 -5.45
C GLN A 197 -2.53 1.15 -5.05
N PHE A 198 -1.21 1.11 -5.22
CA PHE A 198 -0.32 2.15 -4.71
C PHE A 198 -0.38 3.43 -5.55
N ASN A 199 -0.41 4.59 -4.86
CA ASN A 199 -0.37 5.90 -5.50
C ASN A 199 1.07 6.41 -5.61
N PHE A 200 1.61 6.43 -6.82
CA PHE A 200 2.96 6.92 -7.13
C PHE A 200 3.03 8.43 -7.37
N ILE A 201 1.96 9.19 -7.02
CA ILE A 201 1.83 10.62 -7.29
C ILE A 201 1.91 11.00 -8.78
N ASN A 202 1.88 12.29 -9.13
CA ASN A 202 1.87 12.76 -10.53
C ASN A 202 0.74 12.13 -11.37
N ASN A 203 -0.41 11.85 -10.76
CA ASN A 203 -1.56 11.13 -11.35
C ASN A 203 -1.25 9.68 -11.77
N ALA A 204 -0.17 9.10 -11.25
CA ALA A 204 0.22 7.72 -11.50
C ALA A 204 -0.35 6.82 -10.38
N TYR A 205 -1.55 6.31 -10.60
CA TYR A 205 -2.20 5.35 -9.71
C TYR A 205 -1.99 3.93 -10.22
N GLY A 206 -1.33 3.12 -9.41
CA GLY A 206 -0.91 1.78 -9.78
C GLY A 206 0.36 1.75 -10.63
N ILE A 207 0.91 0.54 -10.77
CA ILE A 207 2.22 0.31 -11.37
C ILE A 207 2.23 0.58 -12.89
N HIS A 208 1.11 0.33 -13.59
CA HIS A 208 1.01 0.61 -15.01
C HIS A 208 1.19 2.10 -15.30
N ALA A 209 0.37 2.93 -14.65
CA ALA A 209 0.46 4.38 -14.80
C ALA A 209 1.82 4.92 -14.34
N ALA A 210 2.41 4.32 -13.29
CA ALA A 210 3.74 4.72 -12.83
C ALA A 210 4.84 4.40 -13.86
N ALA A 211 4.83 3.21 -14.46
CA ALA A 211 5.79 2.82 -15.49
C ALA A 211 5.68 3.73 -16.71
N GLU A 212 4.46 4.04 -17.14
CA GLU A 212 4.20 4.93 -18.26
C GLU A 212 4.62 6.38 -17.96
N VAL A 213 4.18 6.95 -16.83
CA VAL A 213 4.45 8.34 -16.45
C VAL A 213 5.94 8.60 -16.23
N TYR A 214 6.62 7.72 -15.52
CA TYR A 214 8.03 7.95 -15.15
C TYR A 214 9.02 7.51 -16.22
N PHE A 215 8.70 6.46 -16.99
CA PHE A 215 9.65 5.84 -17.92
C PHE A 215 9.13 5.63 -19.34
N GLY A 216 7.85 5.93 -19.61
CA GLY A 216 7.25 5.68 -20.92
C GLY A 216 7.28 4.21 -21.33
N LYS A 217 7.08 3.30 -20.37
CA LYS A 217 7.17 1.85 -20.51
C LYS A 217 5.98 1.12 -19.91
N THR A 218 5.81 -0.15 -20.29
CA THR A 218 4.93 -1.08 -19.59
C THR A 218 5.62 -1.68 -18.36
N PRO A 219 4.88 -2.14 -17.34
CA PRO A 219 5.44 -2.78 -16.15
C PRO A 219 6.34 -3.99 -16.46
N GLU A 220 6.03 -4.75 -17.49
CA GLU A 220 6.78 -5.91 -17.96
C GLU A 220 8.20 -5.54 -18.43
N THR A 221 8.34 -4.37 -19.08
CA THR A 221 9.58 -3.94 -19.73
C THR A 221 10.50 -3.12 -18.83
N LEU A 222 10.14 -2.95 -17.55
CA LEU A 222 10.96 -2.22 -16.59
C LEU A 222 12.28 -2.91 -16.33
N THR A 223 13.35 -2.14 -16.42
CA THR A 223 14.70 -2.57 -16.06
C THR A 223 14.87 -2.66 -14.54
N VAL A 224 15.93 -3.32 -14.08
CA VAL A 224 16.25 -3.40 -12.63
C VAL A 224 16.32 -2.01 -11.97
N GLN A 225 16.88 -1.04 -12.66
CA GLN A 225 17.03 0.33 -12.13
C GLN A 225 15.70 1.07 -12.00
N GLU A 226 14.88 1.00 -13.05
CA GLU A 226 13.57 1.62 -13.08
C GLU A 226 12.65 0.97 -12.02
N ALA A 227 12.69 -0.36 -11.93
CA ALA A 227 12.01 -1.09 -10.87
C ALA A 227 12.48 -0.63 -9.47
N ALA A 228 13.80 -0.51 -9.26
CA ALA A 228 14.34 -0.06 -7.98
C ALA A 228 13.96 1.39 -7.64
N VAL A 229 13.77 2.27 -8.63
CA VAL A 229 13.23 3.62 -8.42
C VAL A 229 11.79 3.57 -7.97
N LEU A 230 10.90 2.86 -8.68
CA LEU A 230 9.49 2.78 -8.32
C LEU A 230 9.30 2.11 -6.96
N ILE A 231 10.01 1.03 -6.66
CA ILE A 231 9.97 0.40 -5.34
C ILE A 231 10.54 1.34 -4.27
N GLY A 232 11.55 2.11 -4.58
CA GLY A 232 12.08 3.14 -3.69
C GLY A 232 11.03 4.19 -3.29
N MET A 233 10.13 4.54 -4.19
CA MET A 233 9.03 5.48 -3.94
C MET A 233 7.97 4.95 -2.97
N LEU A 234 7.84 3.63 -2.79
CA LEU A 234 6.83 3.03 -1.89
C LEU A 234 6.96 3.53 -0.45
N GLN A 235 8.14 3.87 0.00
CA GLN A 235 8.36 4.40 1.34
C GLN A 235 7.72 5.78 1.53
N ASN A 236 7.92 6.68 0.57
CA ASN A 236 7.34 8.04 0.56
C ASN A 236 7.43 8.62 -0.86
N PRO A 237 6.38 8.50 -1.69
CA PRO A 237 6.43 8.90 -3.09
C PRO A 237 6.65 10.39 -3.30
N SER A 238 6.20 11.24 -2.37
CA SER A 238 6.44 12.68 -2.45
C SER A 238 7.88 13.05 -2.15
N TYR A 239 8.52 12.36 -1.20
CA TYR A 239 9.89 12.63 -0.78
C TYR A 239 10.93 12.04 -1.74
N PHE A 240 10.63 10.89 -2.34
CA PHE A 240 11.47 10.17 -3.29
C PHE A 240 10.99 10.32 -4.73
N ASN A 241 10.39 11.46 -5.07
CA ASN A 241 9.94 11.76 -6.43
C ASN A 241 11.14 11.97 -7.36
N PRO A 242 11.34 11.12 -8.39
CA PRO A 242 12.51 11.18 -9.25
C PRO A 242 12.60 12.47 -10.08
N ASN A 243 11.48 13.04 -10.49
CA ASN A 243 11.41 14.28 -11.23
C ASN A 243 11.70 15.52 -10.35
N ARG A 244 11.27 15.48 -9.09
CA ARG A 244 11.40 16.63 -8.17
C ARG A 244 12.67 16.58 -7.31
N PHE A 245 13.11 15.38 -6.93
CA PHE A 245 14.23 15.16 -6.00
C PHE A 245 15.13 14.03 -6.48
N PRO A 246 15.83 14.18 -7.61
CA PRO A 246 16.65 13.13 -8.23
C PRO A 246 17.70 12.55 -7.27
N ASP A 247 18.41 13.39 -6.51
CA ASP A 247 19.48 12.94 -5.60
C ASP A 247 18.95 12.06 -4.47
N ARG A 248 17.75 12.36 -3.95
CA ARG A 248 17.11 11.53 -2.91
C ARG A 248 16.66 10.20 -3.49
N THR A 249 16.14 10.25 -4.71
CA THR A 249 15.70 9.04 -5.44
C THR A 249 16.89 8.14 -5.76
N ILE A 250 18.02 8.68 -6.20
CA ILE A 250 19.25 7.91 -6.46
C ILE A 250 19.72 7.22 -5.17
N ARG A 251 19.79 7.95 -4.05
CA ARG A 251 20.14 7.35 -2.76
C ARG A 251 19.18 6.25 -2.33
N ARG A 252 17.88 6.44 -2.54
CA ARG A 252 16.87 5.43 -2.22
C ARG A 252 16.96 4.22 -3.15
N ARG A 253 17.19 4.42 -4.45
CA ARG A 253 17.48 3.36 -5.42
C ARG A 253 18.67 2.50 -4.98
N TRP A 254 19.74 3.10 -4.50
CA TRP A 254 20.88 2.34 -3.97
C TRP A 254 20.52 1.45 -2.79
N ILE A 255 19.63 1.91 -1.91
CA ILE A 255 19.14 1.09 -0.79
C ILE A 255 18.37 -0.11 -1.32
N VAL A 256 17.48 0.09 -2.30
CA VAL A 256 16.72 -1.02 -2.92
C VAL A 256 17.68 -2.03 -3.59
N LEU A 257 18.62 -1.54 -4.42
CA LEU A 257 19.62 -2.41 -5.06
C LEU A 257 20.48 -3.17 -4.03
N ALA A 258 20.85 -2.51 -2.92
CA ALA A 258 21.58 -3.18 -1.83
C ALA A 258 20.74 -4.26 -1.15
N GLN A 259 19.44 -4.05 -0.97
CA GLN A 259 18.55 -5.09 -0.45
C GLN A 259 18.43 -6.27 -1.43
N MET A 260 18.32 -6.00 -2.73
CA MET A 260 18.32 -7.06 -3.75
C MET A 260 19.62 -7.87 -3.73
N ARG A 261 20.77 -7.20 -3.58
CA ARG A 261 22.06 -7.89 -3.42
C ARG A 261 22.11 -8.71 -2.13
N ASN A 262 21.72 -8.14 -0.99
CA ASN A 262 21.74 -8.83 0.30
C ASN A 262 20.84 -10.07 0.35
N ASN A 263 19.83 -10.12 -0.53
CA ASN A 263 18.92 -11.23 -0.70
C ASN A 263 19.26 -12.11 -1.92
N GLU A 264 20.50 -12.01 -2.40
CA GLU A 264 21.06 -12.87 -3.47
C GLU A 264 20.33 -12.77 -4.82
N VAL A 265 19.54 -11.70 -5.02
CA VAL A 265 18.86 -11.41 -6.31
C VAL A 265 19.84 -10.79 -7.30
N LEU A 266 20.80 -10.00 -6.79
CA LEU A 266 21.87 -9.40 -7.57
C LEU A 266 23.22 -9.86 -7.04
N THR A 267 24.15 -10.12 -7.97
CA THR A 267 25.55 -10.33 -7.61
C THR A 267 26.21 -8.99 -7.23
N GLU A 268 27.35 -9.03 -6.53
CA GLU A 268 28.12 -7.82 -6.20
C GLU A 268 28.49 -7.02 -7.46
N ALA A 269 28.96 -7.69 -8.49
CA ALA A 269 29.34 -7.06 -9.76
C ALA A 269 28.14 -6.38 -10.46
N GLN A 270 26.95 -6.97 -10.40
CA GLN A 270 25.71 -6.35 -10.92
C GLN A 270 25.33 -5.13 -10.09
N PHE A 271 25.38 -5.24 -8.76
CA PHE A 271 25.10 -4.11 -7.87
C PHE A 271 26.02 -2.93 -8.17
N ASP A 272 27.33 -3.15 -8.27
CA ASP A 272 28.32 -2.09 -8.52
C ASP A 272 28.11 -1.44 -9.90
N SER A 273 27.79 -2.22 -10.93
CA SER A 273 27.50 -1.71 -12.27
C SER A 273 26.19 -0.90 -12.30
N LEU A 274 25.15 -1.34 -11.60
CA LEU A 274 23.86 -0.67 -11.56
C LEU A 274 23.90 0.62 -10.70
N LYS A 275 24.70 0.63 -9.64
CA LYS A 275 24.80 1.77 -8.71
C LYS A 275 25.32 3.04 -9.38
N VAL A 276 26.26 2.92 -10.32
CA VAL A 276 26.89 4.08 -10.98
C VAL A 276 26.07 4.66 -12.12
N LEU A 277 25.06 3.94 -12.59
CA LEU A 277 24.27 4.40 -13.72
C LEU A 277 23.40 5.63 -13.33
N PRO A 278 23.28 6.62 -14.21
CA PRO A 278 22.47 7.81 -13.95
C PRO A 278 20.99 7.48 -13.83
N LEU A 279 20.23 8.39 -13.26
CA LEU A 279 18.77 8.35 -13.29
C LEU A 279 18.30 8.97 -14.62
N ASP A 280 17.75 8.14 -15.48
CA ASP A 280 17.18 8.61 -16.74
C ASP A 280 15.69 8.97 -16.56
N MET A 281 15.38 10.25 -16.73
CA MET A 281 14.02 10.80 -16.68
C MET A 281 13.61 11.44 -18.01
N SER A 282 14.31 11.15 -19.09
CA SER A 282 14.06 11.74 -20.42
C SER A 282 12.67 11.46 -20.97
N ARG A 283 12.06 10.34 -20.52
CA ARG A 283 10.71 9.92 -20.90
C ARG A 283 9.62 10.32 -19.91
N PHE A 284 9.97 11.06 -18.85
CA PHE A 284 8.97 11.50 -17.87
C PHE A 284 7.93 12.39 -18.53
N LYS A 285 6.67 11.96 -18.46
CA LYS A 285 5.53 12.70 -18.96
C LYS A 285 4.47 12.78 -17.87
N LYS A 286 4.30 13.98 -17.30
CA LYS A 286 3.24 14.19 -16.33
C LYS A 286 1.88 14.05 -17.05
N VAL A 287 1.06 13.12 -16.63
CA VAL A 287 -0.32 13.04 -17.11
C VAL A 287 -1.08 14.23 -16.53
N ASN A 288 -1.38 15.19 -17.38
CA ASN A 288 -2.29 16.27 -17.06
C ASN A 288 -3.68 15.84 -17.54
N PHE A 289 -4.73 16.24 -16.83
CA PHE A 289 -6.12 16.09 -17.28
C PHE A 289 -6.42 16.86 -18.59
N THR A 290 -5.41 17.57 -19.10
CA THR A 290 -5.44 18.36 -20.35
C THR A 290 -4.98 17.57 -21.58
N ASP A 291 -4.58 16.30 -21.45
CA ASP A 291 -4.27 15.45 -22.62
C ASP A 291 -5.54 14.92 -23.34
N ASP A 292 -6.72 15.29 -22.84
CA ASP A 292 -7.98 15.10 -23.54
C ASP A 292 -8.05 15.96 -24.81
N LYS A 293 -8.73 15.46 -25.85
CA LYS A 293 -8.91 16.19 -27.12
C LYS A 293 -9.71 17.49 -26.98
N ALA A 294 -10.47 17.62 -25.89
CA ALA A 294 -11.33 18.76 -25.60
C ALA A 294 -11.31 19.14 -24.10
N PRO A 295 -10.15 19.55 -23.53
CA PRO A 295 -10.01 19.78 -22.09
C PRO A 295 -10.90 20.91 -21.57
N TYR A 296 -11.05 22.00 -22.33
CA TYR A 296 -11.91 23.10 -21.94
C TYR A 296 -13.39 22.70 -21.94
N LEU A 297 -13.84 22.04 -23.00
CA LEU A 297 -15.20 21.49 -23.08
C LEU A 297 -15.49 20.57 -21.90
N CYS A 298 -14.61 19.63 -21.60
CA CYS A 298 -14.78 18.70 -20.47
C CYS A 298 -14.84 19.44 -19.13
N SER A 299 -14.08 20.52 -18.96
CA SER A 299 -14.13 21.37 -17.75
C SER A 299 -15.47 22.06 -17.56
N GLU A 300 -16.06 22.61 -18.64
CA GLU A 300 -17.37 23.28 -18.58
C GLU A 300 -18.50 22.25 -18.44
N LEU A 301 -18.48 21.19 -19.24
CA LEU A 301 -19.46 20.10 -19.20
C LEU A 301 -19.60 19.48 -17.80
N LYS A 302 -18.50 19.40 -17.05
CA LYS A 302 -18.50 18.93 -15.67
C LYS A 302 -19.48 19.72 -14.77
N LYS A 303 -19.59 21.03 -14.96
CA LYS A 303 -20.50 21.87 -14.16
C LYS A 303 -21.96 21.51 -14.42
N ASP A 304 -22.30 21.23 -15.67
CA ASP A 304 -23.66 20.86 -16.05
C ASP A 304 -23.98 19.42 -15.66
N LEU A 305 -23.04 18.50 -15.77
CA LEU A 305 -23.18 17.14 -15.27
C LEU A 305 -23.47 17.11 -13.76
N TYR A 306 -22.79 17.94 -12.97
CA TYR A 306 -23.10 18.02 -11.54
C TYR A 306 -24.51 18.54 -11.25
N LYS A 307 -25.07 19.43 -12.08
CA LYS A 307 -26.46 19.86 -11.93
C LYS A 307 -27.41 18.70 -12.22
N ILE A 308 -27.23 18.03 -13.38
CA ILE A 308 -28.04 16.91 -13.82
C ILE A 308 -28.00 15.75 -12.80
N LEU A 309 -26.83 15.35 -12.34
CA LEU A 309 -26.65 14.24 -11.39
C LEU A 309 -27.15 14.57 -9.96
N ASN A 310 -27.40 15.85 -9.65
CA ASN A 310 -28.03 16.24 -8.39
C ASN A 310 -29.56 16.19 -8.43
N GLU A 311 -30.18 16.08 -9.60
CA GLU A 311 -31.63 15.99 -9.73
C GLU A 311 -32.14 14.66 -9.16
N PRO A 312 -33.35 14.65 -8.54
CA PRO A 312 -33.93 13.43 -7.97
C PRO A 312 -34.10 12.30 -8.99
N GLU A 313 -34.36 12.66 -10.24
CA GLU A 313 -34.61 11.74 -11.34
C GLU A 313 -33.33 11.02 -11.82
N SER A 314 -32.17 11.60 -11.57
CA SER A 314 -30.86 11.08 -11.95
C SER A 314 -30.21 10.19 -10.86
N ARG A 315 -30.98 9.72 -9.87
CA ARG A 315 -30.46 8.87 -8.81
C ARG A 315 -30.50 7.40 -9.21
N ARG A 316 -29.62 6.61 -8.58
CA ARG A 316 -29.64 5.15 -8.69
C ARG A 316 -30.92 4.58 -8.05
N PRO A 317 -31.28 3.32 -8.38
CA PRO A 317 -32.43 2.65 -7.79
C PRO A 317 -32.39 2.57 -6.25
N ASP A 318 -31.20 2.60 -5.65
CA ASP A 318 -30.98 2.62 -4.19
C ASP A 318 -31.05 4.03 -3.56
N GLY A 319 -31.33 5.07 -4.36
CA GLY A 319 -31.39 6.46 -3.97
C GLY A 319 -30.04 7.18 -3.87
N SER A 320 -28.93 6.49 -4.10
CA SER A 320 -27.59 7.08 -4.10
C SER A 320 -27.35 7.92 -5.37
N LYS A 321 -26.38 8.85 -5.31
CA LYS A 321 -25.99 9.69 -6.45
C LYS A 321 -24.94 8.97 -7.31
N TYR A 322 -24.97 9.20 -8.60
CA TYR A 322 -23.86 8.83 -9.48
C TYR A 322 -22.66 9.76 -9.25
N ASP A 323 -21.47 9.19 -9.33
CA ASP A 323 -20.20 9.89 -9.28
C ASP A 323 -19.50 9.81 -10.63
N ILE A 324 -19.30 10.98 -11.28
CA ILE A 324 -18.67 11.07 -12.60
C ILE A 324 -17.26 10.49 -12.63
N TYR A 325 -16.63 10.33 -11.50
CA TYR A 325 -15.26 9.84 -11.41
C TYR A 325 -15.13 8.35 -11.09
N LYS A 326 -16.22 7.69 -10.69
CA LYS A 326 -16.18 6.31 -10.18
C LYS A 326 -17.07 5.35 -10.93
N ASP A 327 -18.13 5.85 -11.58
CA ASP A 327 -19.23 5.01 -12.02
C ASP A 327 -19.19 4.64 -13.51
N GLY A 328 -18.13 5.02 -14.22
CA GLY A 328 -17.95 4.64 -15.61
C GLY A 328 -19.07 5.15 -16.54
N LEU A 329 -19.56 6.36 -16.28
CA LEU A 329 -20.65 6.93 -17.07
C LEU A 329 -20.20 7.20 -18.50
N LYS A 330 -21.07 6.92 -19.46
CA LYS A 330 -20.88 7.33 -20.85
C LYS A 330 -21.70 8.59 -21.10
N ILE A 331 -21.01 9.70 -21.35
CA ILE A 331 -21.61 11.02 -21.58
C ILE A 331 -21.58 11.27 -23.09
N TYR A 332 -22.71 11.09 -23.73
CA TYR A 332 -22.87 11.33 -25.15
C TYR A 332 -23.11 12.81 -25.40
N THR A 333 -22.33 13.42 -26.29
CA THR A 333 -22.51 14.78 -26.76
C THR A 333 -22.86 14.81 -28.25
N THR A 334 -23.38 15.93 -28.70
CA THR A 334 -23.62 16.20 -30.14
C THR A 334 -22.42 16.90 -30.79
N ILE A 335 -21.29 16.98 -30.09
CA ILE A 335 -20.10 17.69 -30.57
C ILE A 335 -19.47 16.91 -31.73
N ASP A 336 -19.16 17.61 -32.82
CA ASP A 336 -18.35 17.11 -33.90
C ASP A 336 -16.85 17.21 -33.51
N PRO A 337 -16.10 16.09 -33.51
CA PRO A 337 -14.72 16.10 -33.06
C PRO A 337 -13.78 16.93 -33.92
N VAL A 338 -14.10 17.11 -35.21
CA VAL A 338 -13.29 17.93 -36.14
C VAL A 338 -13.45 19.41 -35.82
N TYR A 339 -14.71 19.86 -35.65
CA TYR A 339 -14.96 21.24 -35.24
C TYR A 339 -14.41 21.57 -33.86
N GLN A 340 -14.49 20.62 -32.95
CA GLN A 340 -13.88 20.77 -31.59
C GLN A 340 -12.37 20.94 -31.69
N GLN A 341 -11.69 20.18 -32.52
CA GLN A 341 -10.25 20.30 -32.72
C GLN A 341 -9.85 21.69 -33.26
N TYR A 342 -10.61 22.24 -34.18
CA TYR A 342 -10.39 23.61 -34.65
C TYR A 342 -10.64 24.65 -33.58
N ALA A 343 -11.66 24.45 -32.73
CA ALA A 343 -11.95 25.37 -31.64
C ALA A 343 -10.81 25.37 -30.59
N GLU A 344 -10.31 24.20 -30.21
CA GLU A 344 -9.17 24.10 -29.26
C GLU A 344 -7.87 24.71 -29.85
N ALA A 345 -7.64 24.57 -31.15
CA ALA A 345 -6.48 25.16 -31.82
C ALA A 345 -6.55 26.69 -31.96
N ALA A 346 -7.78 27.25 -31.92
CA ALA A 346 -8.02 28.69 -32.02
C ALA A 346 -7.95 29.41 -30.65
N MET A 347 -7.98 28.67 -29.56
CA MET A 347 -7.91 29.18 -28.18
C MET A 347 -6.46 29.23 -27.68
#